data_93f9de692b40c943acc25488377cb19f
#
_entry.id   93f9de692b40c943acc25488377cb19f
#
_cell.length_a   1.000
_cell.length_b   1.000
_cell.length_c   1.000
_cell.angle_alpha   90.00
_cell.angle_beta   90.00
_cell.angle_gamma   90.00
#
_symmetry.space_group_name_H-M   'P 1'
#
loop_
_entity.id
_entity.type
_entity.pdbx_description
1 polymer ?
#
loop_
_entity_poly.entity_id
_entity_poly.type
_entity_poly.pdbx_seq_one_letter_code
_entity_poly.pdbx_strand_id
1 'polypeptide(L)'
;MSEPILTIRRVSRRFGGHRRFLAPRAPTIHAVESVDLDLYQGDSLGVVGESGCGKSTLARTIMGIIPPSEGEIYYRGRDITGLNGGERRELYKQIQFVFQDPMSSLNPRKTVREILASPMKELLGINAAERNRRMLRLMDIVNMRPEFLDRHPHEFSGGQAQRIGIARALATDPEILILDEPVSALDVSIQAQILKLLISLKHDLGLTYLFISHDLAVLDYPSDRVAVMSLAQPTDA
;
A
#
# COMPACT_ATOMS: atom_id res chain seq x y z
N MET A 1 20.68 -13.21 -12.43
CA MET A 1 19.81 -12.09 -12.00
C MET A 1 18.60 -12.72 -11.37
N SER A 2 18.20 -12.29 -10.17
CA SER A 2 16.99 -12.80 -9.49
C SER A 2 15.75 -12.41 -10.30
N GLU A 3 14.75 -13.29 -10.36
CA GLU A 3 13.45 -12.93 -10.96
C GLU A 3 12.70 -11.92 -10.09
N PRO A 4 12.00 -10.93 -10.68
CA PRO A 4 11.21 -9.99 -9.92
C PRO A 4 10.03 -10.66 -9.23
N ILE A 5 9.75 -10.28 -7.98
CA ILE A 5 8.59 -10.77 -7.23
C ILE A 5 7.28 -10.13 -7.72
N LEU A 6 7.35 -8.86 -8.17
CA LEU A 6 6.24 -8.13 -8.76
C LEU A 6 6.72 -7.48 -10.06
N THR A 7 5.96 -7.70 -11.14
CA THR A 7 6.25 -7.19 -12.48
C THR A 7 5.04 -6.45 -13.02
N ILE A 8 5.24 -5.24 -13.51
CA ILE A 8 4.21 -4.41 -14.14
C ILE A 8 4.64 -4.18 -15.57
N ARG A 9 3.75 -4.43 -16.55
CA ARG A 9 4.02 -4.29 -17.98
C ARG A 9 2.97 -3.45 -18.66
N ARG A 10 3.39 -2.28 -19.17
CA ARG A 10 2.57 -1.31 -19.92
C ARG A 10 1.24 -0.98 -19.26
N VAL A 11 1.22 -0.91 -17.93
CA VAL A 11 -0.02 -0.66 -17.19
C VAL A 11 -0.46 0.78 -17.39
N SER A 12 -1.70 0.93 -17.87
CA SER A 12 -2.39 2.21 -18.02
C SER A 12 -3.70 2.21 -17.25
N ARG A 13 -4.07 3.37 -16.71
CA ARG A 13 -5.39 3.57 -16.12
C ARG A 13 -5.98 4.90 -16.56
N ARG A 14 -7.14 4.82 -17.20
CA ARG A 14 -7.91 5.97 -17.70
C ARG A 14 -9.25 6.04 -16.98
N PHE A 15 -9.70 7.24 -16.64
CA PHE A 15 -11.00 7.53 -16.05
C PHE A 15 -11.83 8.39 -16.99
N GLY A 16 -13.14 8.19 -17.02
CA GLY A 16 -14.04 8.92 -17.92
C GLY A 16 -14.27 8.19 -19.24
N GLY A 17 -14.68 8.91 -20.27
CA GLY A 17 -14.89 8.35 -21.62
C GLY A 17 -16.20 7.59 -21.81
N HIS A 18 -17.05 7.43 -20.81
CA HIS A 18 -18.33 6.75 -20.96
C HIS A 18 -19.33 7.61 -21.74
N ARG A 19 -19.87 7.05 -22.83
CA ARG A 19 -20.97 7.64 -23.61
C ARG A 19 -22.25 7.60 -22.77
N ARG A 20 -22.71 8.72 -22.29
CA ARG A 20 -24.10 8.89 -21.88
C ARG A 20 -24.94 9.11 -23.14
N PHE A 21 -26.07 8.43 -23.25
CA PHE A 21 -26.92 8.33 -24.46
C PHE A 21 -27.48 9.67 -24.99
N LEU A 22 -27.12 10.82 -24.51
CA LEU A 22 -27.52 12.16 -25.00
C LEU A 22 -26.63 13.29 -24.43
N ALA A 23 -25.41 13.00 -23.96
CA ALA A 23 -24.51 14.02 -23.45
C ALA A 23 -23.14 13.98 -24.18
N PRO A 24 -22.42 15.13 -24.25
CA PRO A 24 -21.04 15.14 -24.77
C PRO A 24 -20.17 14.13 -24.04
N ARG A 25 -19.20 13.55 -24.74
CA ARG A 25 -18.22 12.64 -24.13
C ARG A 25 -17.53 13.36 -22.98
N ALA A 26 -17.58 12.78 -21.79
CA ALA A 26 -16.78 13.28 -20.67
C ALA A 26 -15.29 13.16 -21.04
N PRO A 27 -14.45 14.16 -20.71
CA PRO A 27 -13.02 14.09 -20.98
C PRO A 27 -12.41 12.85 -20.33
N THR A 28 -11.50 12.19 -21.04
CA THR A 28 -10.75 11.05 -20.53
C THR A 28 -9.56 11.57 -19.75
N ILE A 29 -9.44 11.17 -18.49
CA ILE A 29 -8.28 11.51 -17.65
C ILE A 29 -7.33 10.31 -17.67
N HIS A 30 -6.13 10.50 -18.17
CA HIS A 30 -5.04 9.52 -18.16
C HIS A 30 -4.34 9.60 -16.80
N ALA A 31 -4.73 8.76 -15.86
CA ALA A 31 -4.17 8.79 -14.50
C ALA A 31 -2.85 8.02 -14.41
N VAL A 32 -2.68 6.96 -15.20
CA VAL A 32 -1.45 6.17 -15.35
C VAL A 32 -1.33 5.83 -16.83
N GLU A 33 -0.14 6.00 -17.42
CA GLU A 33 0.07 5.73 -18.84
C GLU A 33 1.33 4.89 -19.04
N SER A 34 1.13 3.67 -19.56
CA SER A 34 2.16 2.71 -20.00
C SER A 34 3.33 2.52 -19.03
N VAL A 35 3.04 2.26 -17.76
CA VAL A 35 4.08 2.08 -16.73
C VAL A 35 4.64 0.66 -16.78
N ASP A 36 5.97 0.57 -16.83
CA ASP A 36 6.74 -0.65 -16.64
C ASP A 36 7.55 -0.55 -15.34
N LEU A 37 7.53 -1.61 -14.51
CA LEU A 37 8.23 -1.62 -13.24
C LEU A 37 8.52 -3.06 -12.79
N ASP A 38 9.71 -3.28 -12.25
CA ASP A 38 10.13 -4.54 -11.63
C ASP A 38 10.54 -4.31 -10.18
N LEU A 39 9.92 -5.06 -9.26
CA LEU A 39 10.25 -5.10 -7.85
C LEU A 39 10.84 -6.46 -7.51
N TYR A 40 12.00 -6.49 -6.87
CA TYR A 40 12.68 -7.71 -6.49
C TYR A 40 12.46 -8.03 -5.01
N GLN A 41 12.53 -9.31 -4.66
CA GLN A 41 12.34 -9.72 -3.27
C GLN A 41 13.40 -9.11 -2.36
N GLY A 42 12.96 -8.52 -1.24
CA GLY A 42 13.82 -7.82 -0.29
C GLY A 42 14.21 -6.39 -0.69
N ASP A 43 13.88 -5.95 -1.93
CA ASP A 43 14.12 -4.58 -2.38
C ASP A 43 13.15 -3.57 -1.71
N SER A 44 13.60 -2.32 -1.70
CA SER A 44 12.74 -1.16 -1.49
C SER A 44 12.81 -0.27 -2.73
N LEU A 45 11.73 -0.28 -3.52
CA LEU A 45 11.59 0.54 -4.71
C LEU A 45 10.77 1.79 -4.39
N GLY A 46 11.40 2.97 -4.45
CA GLY A 46 10.74 4.26 -4.36
C GLY A 46 10.11 4.66 -5.69
N VAL A 47 8.87 5.15 -5.66
CA VAL A 47 8.22 5.80 -6.81
C VAL A 47 7.96 7.25 -6.44
N VAL A 48 8.65 8.17 -7.10
CA VAL A 48 8.52 9.62 -6.88
C VAL A 48 7.88 10.29 -8.09
N GLY A 49 7.23 11.41 -7.88
CA GLY A 49 6.66 12.24 -8.92
C GLY A 49 5.75 13.33 -8.35
N GLU A 50 5.35 14.27 -9.20
CA GLU A 50 4.49 15.39 -8.81
C GLU A 50 3.14 14.92 -8.23
N SER A 51 2.49 15.78 -7.43
CA SER A 51 1.13 15.51 -6.96
C SER A 51 0.18 15.38 -8.14
N GLY A 52 -0.64 14.34 -8.13
CA GLY A 52 -1.60 14.08 -9.22
C GLY A 52 -1.04 13.30 -10.42
N CYS A 53 0.26 12.93 -10.48
CA CYS A 53 0.81 12.15 -11.60
C CYS A 53 0.39 10.68 -11.64
N GLY A 54 -0.47 10.23 -10.72
CA GLY A 54 -1.06 8.88 -10.76
C GLY A 54 -0.42 7.85 -9.85
N LYS A 55 0.53 8.19 -8.98
CA LYS A 55 1.22 7.25 -8.07
C LYS A 55 0.27 6.40 -7.22
N SER A 56 -0.64 7.04 -6.50
CA SER A 56 -1.64 6.33 -5.69
C SER A 56 -2.62 5.52 -6.55
N THR A 57 -2.89 5.96 -7.78
CA THR A 57 -3.69 5.20 -8.75
C THR A 57 -2.94 3.93 -9.17
N LEU A 58 -1.63 4.04 -9.47
CA LEU A 58 -0.79 2.88 -9.78
C LEU A 58 -0.79 1.89 -8.61
N ALA A 59 -0.55 2.36 -7.37
CA ALA A 59 -0.57 1.51 -6.18
C ALA A 59 -1.90 0.76 -6.00
N ARG A 60 -3.02 1.45 -6.16
CA ARG A 60 -4.36 0.84 -6.09
C ARG A 60 -4.64 -0.11 -7.24
N THR A 61 -4.06 0.15 -8.41
CA THR A 61 -4.15 -0.75 -9.58
C THR A 61 -3.37 -2.04 -9.34
N ILE A 62 -2.17 -1.96 -8.76
CA ILE A 62 -1.38 -3.13 -8.36
C ILE A 62 -2.15 -4.02 -7.37
N MET A 63 -2.82 -3.41 -6.40
CA MET A 63 -3.68 -4.11 -5.44
C MET A 63 -4.96 -4.67 -6.04
N GLY A 64 -5.28 -4.37 -7.30
CA GLY A 64 -6.54 -4.73 -7.93
C GLY A 64 -7.77 -4.06 -7.31
N ILE A 65 -7.59 -2.98 -6.53
CA ILE A 65 -8.68 -2.12 -6.01
C ILE A 65 -9.31 -1.36 -7.18
N ILE A 66 -8.47 -0.92 -8.13
CA ILE A 66 -8.87 -0.29 -9.38
C ILE A 66 -8.35 -1.20 -10.51
N PRO A 67 -9.21 -1.70 -11.42
CA PRO A 67 -8.71 -2.49 -12.55
C PRO A 67 -7.87 -1.62 -13.49
N PRO A 68 -6.79 -2.12 -14.10
CA PRO A 68 -6.11 -1.41 -15.16
C PRO A 68 -7.02 -1.27 -16.38
N SER A 69 -6.77 -0.24 -17.22
CA SER A 69 -7.43 -0.10 -18.52
C SER A 69 -6.70 -0.91 -19.60
N GLU A 70 -5.39 -1.03 -19.46
CA GLU A 70 -4.49 -1.78 -20.34
C GLU A 70 -3.27 -2.26 -19.54
N GLY A 71 -2.54 -3.25 -20.09
CA GLY A 71 -1.35 -3.80 -19.49
C GLY A 71 -1.62 -4.93 -18.51
N GLU A 72 -0.55 -5.47 -17.95
CA GLU A 72 -0.57 -6.69 -17.17
C GLU A 72 0.28 -6.53 -15.90
N ILE A 73 -0.12 -7.21 -14.83
CA ILE A 73 0.57 -7.21 -13.53
C ILE A 73 0.80 -8.67 -13.14
N TYR A 74 2.05 -8.98 -12.80
CA TYR A 74 2.45 -10.33 -12.42
C TYR A 74 3.01 -10.35 -10.99
N TYR A 75 2.57 -11.29 -10.20
CA TYR A 75 3.14 -11.60 -8.89
C TYR A 75 3.74 -13.00 -8.94
N ARG A 76 5.04 -13.13 -8.67
CA ARG A 76 5.80 -14.40 -8.80
C ARG A 76 5.56 -15.09 -10.14
N GLY A 77 5.58 -14.33 -11.24
CA GLY A 77 5.35 -14.82 -12.60
C GLY A 77 3.90 -15.19 -12.95
N ARG A 78 2.97 -15.14 -11.98
CA ARG A 78 1.55 -15.37 -12.21
C ARG A 78 0.84 -14.04 -12.52
N ASP A 79 0.04 -14.01 -13.58
CA ASP A 79 -0.82 -12.86 -13.89
C ASP A 79 -1.88 -12.66 -12.79
N ILE A 80 -1.92 -11.44 -12.22
CA ILE A 80 -2.85 -11.02 -11.18
C ILE A 80 -3.81 -9.92 -11.65
N THR A 81 -3.79 -9.57 -12.93
CA THR A 81 -4.53 -8.43 -13.50
C THR A 81 -6.05 -8.57 -13.34
N GLY A 82 -6.58 -9.76 -13.59
CA GLY A 82 -8.03 -10.04 -13.64
C GLY A 82 -8.53 -11.00 -12.55
N LEU A 83 -7.85 -11.11 -11.40
CA LEU A 83 -8.20 -12.07 -10.36
C LEU A 83 -9.66 -11.95 -9.88
N ASN A 84 -10.31 -13.10 -9.69
CA ASN A 84 -11.62 -13.19 -9.04
C ASN A 84 -11.51 -13.00 -7.50
N GLY A 85 -12.66 -12.95 -6.82
CA GLY A 85 -12.70 -12.67 -5.37
C GLY A 85 -11.90 -13.64 -4.50
N GLY A 86 -11.91 -14.93 -4.82
CA GLY A 86 -11.17 -15.97 -4.09
C GLY A 86 -9.65 -15.84 -4.30
N GLU A 87 -9.23 -15.73 -5.54
CA GLU A 87 -7.80 -15.56 -5.91
C GLU A 87 -7.24 -14.25 -5.37
N ARG A 88 -8.02 -13.16 -5.43
CA ARG A 88 -7.65 -11.86 -4.87
C ARG A 88 -7.47 -11.93 -3.36
N ARG A 89 -8.26 -12.74 -2.65
CA ARG A 89 -8.11 -12.97 -1.22
C ARG A 89 -6.77 -13.63 -0.89
N GLU A 90 -6.30 -14.58 -1.70
CA GLU A 90 -4.96 -15.18 -1.53
C GLU A 90 -3.86 -14.14 -1.78
N LEU A 91 -4.00 -13.30 -2.80
CA LEU A 91 -3.07 -12.21 -3.06
C LEU A 91 -2.97 -11.24 -1.88
N TYR A 92 -4.10 -10.90 -1.25
CA TYR A 92 -4.14 -10.00 -0.09
C TYR A 92 -3.50 -10.57 1.18
N LYS A 93 -3.17 -11.85 1.23
CA LYS A 93 -2.32 -12.39 2.30
C LYS A 93 -0.87 -12.00 2.12
N GLN A 94 -0.43 -11.86 0.87
CA GLN A 94 0.97 -11.67 0.49
C GLN A 94 1.33 -10.20 0.22
N ILE A 95 0.39 -9.41 -0.27
CA ILE A 95 0.58 -7.99 -0.58
C ILE A 95 -0.38 -7.18 0.27
N GLN A 96 0.16 -6.26 1.07
CA GLN A 96 -0.63 -5.39 1.94
C GLN A 96 -0.36 -3.91 1.65
N PHE A 97 -1.28 -3.06 2.10
CA PHE A 97 -1.29 -1.64 1.77
C PHE A 97 -1.30 -0.77 3.03
N VAL A 98 -0.39 0.18 3.09
CA VAL A 98 -0.36 1.26 4.09
C VAL A 98 -0.80 2.54 3.40
N PHE A 99 -1.89 3.14 3.87
CA PHE A 99 -2.54 4.29 3.26
C PHE A 99 -1.90 5.60 3.70
N GLN A 100 -2.05 6.64 2.87
CA GLN A 100 -1.54 7.99 3.07
C GLN A 100 -2.11 8.67 4.34
N ASP A 101 -3.41 8.55 4.58
CA ASP A 101 -4.04 9.10 5.77
C ASP A 101 -4.35 7.96 6.76
N PRO A 102 -3.57 7.89 7.87
CA PRO A 102 -3.76 6.84 8.85
C PRO A 102 -5.14 6.90 9.54
N MET A 103 -5.65 8.11 9.80
CA MET A 103 -6.93 8.28 10.52
C MET A 103 -8.12 7.83 9.68
N SER A 104 -8.18 8.23 8.41
CA SER A 104 -9.27 7.82 7.50
C SER A 104 -9.19 6.34 7.12
N SER A 105 -8.01 5.73 7.19
CA SER A 105 -7.79 4.32 6.87
C SER A 105 -8.29 3.36 7.95
N LEU A 106 -8.46 3.84 9.17
CA LEU A 106 -8.91 3.05 10.32
C LEU A 106 -10.40 3.30 10.57
N ASN A 107 -11.19 2.23 10.76
CA ASN A 107 -12.60 2.40 11.06
C ASN A 107 -12.78 3.01 12.47
N PRO A 108 -13.31 4.24 12.60
CA PRO A 108 -13.40 4.95 13.88
C PRO A 108 -14.35 4.29 14.91
N ARG A 109 -15.20 3.36 14.45
CA ARG A 109 -16.16 2.63 15.30
C ARG A 109 -15.59 1.34 15.88
N LYS A 110 -14.38 0.95 15.45
CA LYS A 110 -13.70 -0.28 15.90
C LYS A 110 -12.55 0.07 16.83
N THR A 111 -12.32 -0.80 17.81
CA THR A 111 -11.10 -0.76 18.63
C THR A 111 -9.89 -1.18 17.80
N VAL A 112 -8.68 -0.85 18.26
CA VAL A 112 -7.42 -1.32 17.64
C VAL A 112 -7.41 -2.85 17.57
N ARG A 113 -7.88 -3.53 18.62
CA ARG A 113 -8.04 -5.00 18.67
C ARG A 113 -8.86 -5.53 17.50
N GLU A 114 -10.02 -4.93 17.24
CA GLU A 114 -10.90 -5.34 16.14
C GLU A 114 -10.29 -5.03 14.77
N ILE A 115 -9.57 -3.90 14.64
CA ILE A 115 -8.88 -3.50 13.43
C ILE A 115 -7.78 -4.50 13.08
N LEU A 116 -6.93 -4.87 14.05
CA LEU A 116 -5.85 -5.84 13.83
C LEU A 116 -6.38 -7.27 13.66
N ALA A 117 -7.45 -7.63 14.36
CA ALA A 117 -8.06 -8.96 14.24
C ALA A 117 -8.73 -9.20 12.88
N SER A 118 -9.23 -8.15 12.21
CA SER A 118 -9.98 -8.29 10.96
C SER A 118 -9.21 -9.02 9.86
N PRO A 119 -8.01 -8.59 9.43
CA PRO A 119 -7.25 -9.31 8.40
C PRO A 119 -6.87 -10.74 8.84
N MET A 120 -6.53 -10.96 10.09
CA MET A 120 -6.21 -12.28 10.61
C MET A 120 -7.41 -13.23 10.55
N LYS A 121 -8.61 -12.73 10.87
CA LYS A 121 -9.85 -13.50 10.81
C LYS A 121 -10.28 -13.74 9.36
N GLU A 122 -10.35 -12.67 8.57
CA GLU A 122 -10.95 -12.70 7.24
C GLU A 122 -10.03 -13.34 6.19
N LEU A 123 -8.72 -13.13 6.27
CA LEU A 123 -7.77 -13.67 5.30
C LEU A 123 -7.16 -14.99 5.77
N LEU A 124 -6.72 -15.09 7.02
CA LEU A 124 -6.01 -16.26 7.51
C LEU A 124 -6.91 -17.29 8.19
N GLY A 125 -8.10 -16.92 8.67
CA GLY A 125 -9.03 -17.83 9.36
C GLY A 125 -8.52 -18.34 10.71
N ILE A 126 -7.50 -17.71 11.31
CA ILE A 126 -6.92 -18.18 12.59
C ILE A 126 -7.84 -17.92 13.78
N ASN A 127 -7.72 -18.78 14.80
CA ASN A 127 -8.57 -18.72 15.99
C ASN A 127 -8.28 -17.54 16.91
N ALA A 128 -9.14 -17.29 17.89
CA ALA A 128 -9.05 -16.13 18.77
C ALA A 128 -7.77 -16.10 19.62
N ALA A 129 -7.31 -17.25 20.11
CA ALA A 129 -6.10 -17.34 20.94
C ALA A 129 -4.85 -16.97 20.13
N GLU A 130 -4.74 -17.46 18.90
CA GLU A 130 -3.64 -17.14 17.99
C GLU A 130 -3.68 -15.66 17.57
N ARG A 131 -4.88 -15.12 17.25
CA ARG A 131 -5.02 -13.68 16.96
C ARG A 131 -4.51 -12.83 18.13
N ASN A 132 -4.87 -13.19 19.37
CA ASN A 132 -4.43 -12.42 20.53
C ASN A 132 -2.89 -12.43 20.68
N ARG A 133 -2.24 -13.59 20.51
CA ARG A 133 -0.77 -13.67 20.53
C ARG A 133 -0.11 -12.79 19.45
N ARG A 134 -0.63 -12.86 18.22
CA ARG A 134 -0.12 -12.04 17.10
C ARG A 134 -0.35 -10.56 17.34
N MET A 135 -1.50 -10.15 17.85
CA MET A 135 -1.76 -8.74 18.16
C MET A 135 -0.77 -8.18 19.19
N LEU A 136 -0.47 -8.92 20.25
CA LEU A 136 0.53 -8.50 21.25
C LEU A 136 1.92 -8.34 20.61
N ARG A 137 2.33 -9.31 19.77
CA ARG A 137 3.60 -9.21 19.01
C ARG A 137 3.59 -8.02 18.06
N LEU A 138 2.50 -7.76 17.35
CA LEU A 138 2.39 -6.62 16.44
C LEU A 138 2.50 -5.28 17.18
N MET A 139 1.86 -5.15 18.36
CA MET A 139 1.99 -3.95 19.18
C MET A 139 3.44 -3.70 19.61
N ASP A 140 4.16 -4.74 20.00
CA ASP A 140 5.58 -4.66 20.33
C ASP A 140 6.42 -4.24 19.12
N ILE A 141 6.25 -4.89 17.98
CA ILE A 141 6.95 -4.61 16.71
C ILE A 141 6.80 -3.14 16.28
N VAL A 142 5.61 -2.54 16.46
CA VAL A 142 5.40 -1.13 16.10
C VAL A 142 5.64 -0.16 17.27
N ASN A 143 6.25 -0.63 18.36
CA ASN A 143 6.55 0.15 19.58
C ASN A 143 5.29 0.83 20.17
N MET A 144 4.22 0.06 20.33
CA MET A 144 2.96 0.49 20.95
C MET A 144 2.65 -0.37 22.18
N ARG A 145 2.03 0.25 23.19
CA ARG A 145 1.66 -0.45 24.43
C ARG A 145 0.47 -1.40 24.18
N PRO A 146 0.47 -2.61 24.73
CA PRO A 146 -0.64 -3.58 24.61
C PRO A 146 -1.99 -3.02 25.10
N GLU A 147 -1.98 -2.14 26.13
CA GLU A 147 -3.19 -1.52 26.68
C GLU A 147 -3.94 -0.65 25.64
N PHE A 148 -3.28 -0.27 24.56
CA PHE A 148 -3.89 0.49 23.49
C PHE A 148 -4.79 -0.34 22.57
N LEU A 149 -4.76 -1.66 22.69
CA LEU A 149 -5.62 -2.56 21.90
C LEU A 149 -7.13 -2.28 22.08
N ASP A 150 -7.54 -1.83 23.26
CA ASP A 150 -8.96 -1.60 23.56
C ASP A 150 -9.42 -0.14 23.34
N ARG A 151 -8.53 0.71 22.81
CA ARG A 151 -8.82 2.10 22.41
C ARG A 151 -9.33 2.20 20.98
N HIS A 152 -9.96 3.33 20.67
CA HIS A 152 -10.45 3.68 19.34
C HIS A 152 -9.47 4.61 18.59
N PRO A 153 -9.49 4.63 17.24
CA PRO A 153 -8.56 5.43 16.43
C PRO A 153 -8.49 6.91 16.82
N HIS A 154 -9.62 7.55 17.16
CA HIS A 154 -9.69 8.97 17.52
C HIS A 154 -8.96 9.34 18.83
N GLU A 155 -8.53 8.36 19.61
CA GLU A 155 -7.77 8.56 20.85
C GLU A 155 -6.24 8.62 20.62
N PHE A 156 -5.79 8.52 19.37
CA PHE A 156 -4.37 8.46 19.00
C PHE A 156 -3.90 9.70 18.25
N SER A 157 -2.60 10.01 18.40
CA SER A 157 -1.94 10.96 17.50
C SER A 157 -1.77 10.38 16.09
N GLY A 158 -1.53 11.23 15.09
CA GLY A 158 -1.30 10.79 13.70
C GLY A 158 -0.19 9.74 13.59
N GLY A 159 0.95 9.92 14.27
CA GLY A 159 2.03 8.95 14.27
C GLY A 159 1.68 7.61 14.94
N GLN A 160 0.86 7.65 16.01
CA GLN A 160 0.35 6.42 16.64
C GLN A 160 -0.65 5.70 15.73
N ALA A 161 -1.55 6.43 15.08
CA ALA A 161 -2.49 5.86 14.11
C ALA A 161 -1.75 5.24 12.92
N GLN A 162 -0.65 5.87 12.45
CA GLN A 162 0.20 5.30 11.40
C GLN A 162 0.86 3.98 11.83
N ARG A 163 1.36 3.90 13.06
CA ARG A 163 1.89 2.64 13.62
C ARG A 163 0.82 1.54 13.66
N ILE A 164 -0.41 1.87 14.03
CA ILE A 164 -1.54 0.94 13.99
C ILE A 164 -1.86 0.51 12.54
N GLY A 165 -1.82 1.43 11.58
CA GLY A 165 -1.98 1.15 10.15
C GLY A 165 -0.92 0.18 9.62
N ILE A 166 0.35 0.37 10.03
CA ILE A 166 1.47 -0.53 9.72
C ILE A 166 1.24 -1.90 10.38
N ALA A 167 0.88 -1.94 11.67
CA ALA A 167 0.60 -3.20 12.39
C ALA A 167 -0.54 -3.98 11.72
N ARG A 168 -1.59 -3.29 11.24
CA ARG A 168 -2.69 -3.90 10.50
C ARG A 168 -2.20 -4.53 9.19
N ALA A 169 -1.34 -3.85 8.45
CA ALA A 169 -0.77 -4.37 7.21
C ALA A 169 0.12 -5.60 7.48
N LEU A 170 0.87 -5.61 8.59
CA LEU A 170 1.70 -6.75 9.00
C LEU A 170 0.89 -7.95 9.53
N ALA A 171 -0.40 -7.81 9.79
CA ALA A 171 -1.21 -8.84 10.46
C ALA A 171 -1.35 -10.16 9.69
N THR A 172 -1.06 -10.16 8.39
CA THR A 172 -1.09 -11.36 7.54
C THR A 172 0.29 -11.96 7.30
N ASP A 173 1.36 -11.42 7.87
CA ASP A 173 2.76 -11.72 7.58
C ASP A 173 3.06 -11.61 6.06
N PRO A 174 2.83 -10.43 5.43
CA PRO A 174 2.93 -10.25 3.99
C PRO A 174 4.38 -10.28 3.50
N GLU A 175 4.58 -10.56 2.21
CA GLU A 175 5.89 -10.45 1.54
C GLU A 175 6.15 -9.03 1.02
N ILE A 176 5.08 -8.34 0.58
CA ILE A 176 5.16 -7.00 -0.01
C ILE A 176 4.29 -6.02 0.78
N LEU A 177 4.85 -4.88 1.11
CA LEU A 177 4.09 -3.71 1.56
C LEU A 177 4.13 -2.61 0.51
N ILE A 178 2.97 -2.17 0.07
CA ILE A 178 2.80 -0.95 -0.73
C ILE A 178 2.53 0.19 0.24
N LEU A 179 3.43 1.16 0.27
CA LEU A 179 3.43 2.29 1.20
C LEU A 179 3.07 3.56 0.41
N ASP A 180 1.80 3.97 0.44
CA ASP A 180 1.30 5.14 -0.29
C ASP A 180 1.42 6.38 0.60
N GLU A 181 2.48 7.18 0.38
CA GLU A 181 2.79 8.40 1.15
C GLU A 181 2.72 8.21 2.68
N PRO A 182 3.37 7.21 3.27
CA PRO A 182 3.10 6.76 4.64
C PRO A 182 3.50 7.77 5.72
N VAL A 183 4.12 8.89 5.36
CA VAL A 183 4.57 9.92 6.31
C VAL A 183 4.11 11.33 5.94
N SER A 184 3.47 11.55 4.80
CA SER A 184 3.15 12.89 4.27
C SER A 184 2.26 13.75 5.18
N ALA A 185 1.39 13.12 5.98
CA ALA A 185 0.46 13.79 6.89
C ALA A 185 1.03 13.98 8.32
N LEU A 186 2.33 13.75 8.53
CA LEU A 186 2.96 13.75 9.85
C LEU A 186 3.99 14.86 9.99
N ASP A 187 4.22 15.33 11.22
CA ASP A 187 5.31 16.25 11.53
C ASP A 187 6.68 15.63 11.27
N VAL A 188 7.67 16.44 10.88
CA VAL A 188 9.02 15.99 10.47
C VAL A 188 9.68 15.04 11.49
N SER A 189 9.56 15.33 12.79
CA SER A 189 10.11 14.47 13.83
C SER A 189 9.45 13.09 13.90
N ILE A 190 8.16 13.03 13.66
CA ILE A 190 7.38 11.79 13.61
C ILE A 190 7.65 11.04 12.32
N GLN A 191 7.79 11.74 11.19
CA GLN A 191 8.20 11.15 9.91
C GLN A 191 9.48 10.33 10.07
N ALA A 192 10.53 10.93 10.67
CA ALA A 192 11.80 10.25 10.90
C ALA A 192 11.65 8.98 11.76
N GLN A 193 10.76 8.99 12.76
CA GLN A 193 10.48 7.81 13.59
C GLN A 193 9.77 6.70 12.81
N ILE A 194 8.80 7.05 11.95
CA ILE A 194 8.08 6.07 11.13
C ILE A 194 9.01 5.49 10.06
N LEU A 195 9.85 6.30 9.41
CA LEU A 195 10.83 5.82 8.44
C LEU A 195 11.83 4.85 9.07
N LYS A 196 12.37 5.17 10.26
CA LYS A 196 13.25 4.26 11.02
C LYS A 196 12.54 2.94 11.34
N LEU A 197 11.27 3.01 11.76
CA LEU A 197 10.47 1.82 12.02
C LEU A 197 10.33 0.96 10.74
N LEU A 198 9.97 1.56 9.60
CA LEU A 198 9.84 0.83 8.34
C LEU A 198 11.13 0.16 7.90
N ILE A 199 12.28 0.82 8.10
CA ILE A 199 13.59 0.25 7.76
C ILE A 199 13.93 -0.94 8.65
N SER A 200 13.72 -0.85 9.98
CA SER A 200 13.92 -2.00 10.86
C SER A 200 13.00 -3.15 10.50
N LEU A 201 11.72 -2.87 10.23
CA LEU A 201 10.77 -3.89 9.81
C LEU A 201 11.16 -4.59 8.51
N LYS A 202 11.68 -3.85 7.52
CA LYS A 202 12.20 -4.44 6.28
C LYS A 202 13.30 -5.45 6.57
N HIS A 203 14.26 -5.05 7.38
CA HIS A 203 15.41 -5.90 7.74
C HIS A 203 14.99 -7.11 8.58
N ASP A 204 14.21 -6.88 9.65
CA ASP A 204 13.89 -7.89 10.65
C ASP A 204 12.87 -8.93 10.16
N LEU A 205 11.99 -8.54 9.23
CA LEU A 205 10.95 -9.40 8.67
C LEU A 205 11.19 -9.80 7.22
N GLY A 206 12.27 -9.31 6.58
CA GLY A 206 12.60 -9.63 5.18
C GLY A 206 11.58 -9.08 4.17
N LEU A 207 10.98 -7.92 4.48
CA LEU A 207 9.91 -7.33 3.66
C LEU A 207 10.44 -6.71 2.37
N THR A 208 9.57 -6.72 1.36
CA THR A 208 9.78 -6.02 0.10
C THR A 208 8.86 -4.79 0.08
N TYR A 209 9.40 -3.62 -0.31
CA TYR A 209 8.64 -2.37 -0.30
C TYR A 209 8.46 -1.78 -1.69
N LEU A 210 7.23 -1.39 -2.00
CA LEU A 210 6.92 -0.38 -3.01
C LEU A 210 6.55 0.91 -2.27
N PHE A 211 7.47 1.86 -2.23
CA PHE A 211 7.34 3.09 -1.46
C PHE A 211 6.96 4.26 -2.38
N ILE A 212 5.81 4.87 -2.18
CA ILE A 212 5.33 6.00 -2.97
C ILE A 212 5.47 7.28 -2.16
N SER A 213 6.08 8.31 -2.76
CA SER A 213 6.20 9.65 -2.18
C SER A 213 6.17 10.73 -3.26
N HIS A 214 5.78 11.93 -2.90
CA HIS A 214 6.00 13.12 -3.73
C HIS A 214 7.31 13.84 -3.37
N ASP A 215 7.97 13.45 -2.28
CA ASP A 215 9.22 14.02 -1.80
C ASP A 215 10.36 12.99 -1.96
N LEU A 216 11.37 13.38 -2.75
CA LEU A 216 12.55 12.56 -3.00
C LEU A 216 13.37 12.37 -1.71
N ALA A 217 13.44 13.39 -0.84
CA ALA A 217 14.18 13.30 0.40
C ALA A 217 13.63 12.22 1.35
N VAL A 218 12.31 11.96 1.29
CA VAL A 218 11.68 10.87 2.05
C VAL A 218 12.10 9.49 1.52
N LEU A 219 12.38 9.37 0.21
CA LEU A 219 12.77 8.12 -0.43
C LEU A 219 14.26 7.80 -0.33
N ASP A 220 15.10 8.80 -0.19
CA ASP A 220 16.57 8.67 -0.20
C ASP A 220 17.08 7.70 0.88
N TYR A 221 16.41 7.68 2.03
CA TYR A 221 16.82 6.84 3.15
C TYR A 221 16.23 5.41 3.12
N PRO A 222 14.93 5.16 2.82
CA PRO A 222 14.35 3.81 2.85
C PRO A 222 14.43 3.05 1.53
N SER A 223 14.85 3.68 0.40
CA SER A 223 14.76 3.06 -0.93
C SER A 223 16.12 2.64 -1.47
N ASP A 224 16.20 1.40 -1.99
CA ASP A 224 17.40 0.88 -2.69
C ASP A 224 17.47 1.40 -4.13
N ARG A 225 16.30 1.64 -4.74
CA ARG A 225 16.15 2.15 -6.11
C ARG A 225 14.99 3.13 -6.17
N VAL A 226 15.06 4.09 -7.09
CA VAL A 226 13.98 5.08 -7.30
C VAL A 226 13.56 5.10 -8.76
N ALA A 227 12.26 5.04 -9.00
CA ALA A 227 11.61 5.28 -10.29
C ALA A 227 10.90 6.63 -10.26
N VAL A 228 11.07 7.44 -11.30
CA VAL A 228 10.42 8.75 -11.44
C VAL A 228 9.19 8.60 -12.32
N MET A 229 8.05 9.04 -11.83
CA MET A 229 6.78 9.07 -12.53
C MET A 229 6.41 10.51 -12.89
N SER A 230 6.27 10.79 -14.19
CA SER A 230 5.83 12.10 -14.71
C SER A 230 4.33 12.10 -15.01
N LEU A 231 3.75 13.29 -15.08
CA LEU A 231 2.37 13.47 -15.56
C LEU A 231 2.23 12.92 -16.97
N ALA A 232 1.21 12.09 -17.19
CA ALA A 232 0.79 11.74 -18.54
C ALA A 232 0.32 13.01 -19.24
N GLN A 233 0.96 13.38 -20.36
CA GLN A 233 0.51 14.55 -21.14
C GLN A 233 -0.88 14.23 -21.72
N PRO A 234 -1.85 15.18 -21.65
CA PRO A 234 -3.09 15.02 -22.37
C PRO A 234 -2.76 14.92 -23.85
N THR A 235 -3.10 13.80 -24.48
CA THR A 235 -3.08 13.72 -25.95
C THR A 235 -4.29 14.49 -26.45
N ASP A 236 -4.04 15.67 -27.03
CA ASP A 236 -5.03 16.41 -27.80
C ASP A 236 -5.51 15.51 -28.95
N ALA A 237 -6.80 15.18 -28.94
CA ALA A 237 -7.49 14.48 -30.00
C ALA A 237 -8.56 15.39 -30.61
#